data_a3b07201f4841c358c0d59d7cf457e1d
#
_entry.id   a3b07201f4841c358c0d59d7cf457e1d
#
_cell.length_a   1.000
_cell.length_b   1.000
_cell.length_c   1.000
_cell.angle_alpha   90.00
_cell.angle_beta   90.00
_cell.angle_gamma   90.00
#
_symmetry.space_group_name_H-M   'P 1'
#
loop_
_entity.id
_entity.type
_entity.pdbx_description
1 polymer ?
#
loop_
_entity_poly.entity_id
_entity_poly.type
_entity_poly.pdbx_seq_one_letter_code
_entity_poly.pdbx_strand_id
1 'polypeptide(L)'
;MHSRQPPRNRLAKVLPEEWRKLLVERGVPKRKYTAVLRAQLVGGRVIEDLIVEEGWIIATTRDGLGGTFEQRIDFDPRQITSIEIKQVV
;
A
#
# COMPACT_ATOMS: atom_id res chain seq x y z
N MET A 1 19.08 -14.76 -4.70
CA MET A 1 18.17 -14.68 -4.54
C MET A 1 17.68 -14.11 -3.47
N HIS A 2 17.25 -13.19 -3.25
CA HIS A 2 16.82 -12.67 -2.17
C HIS A 2 15.41 -12.45 -2.16
N SER A 3 14.71 -13.13 -1.38
CA SER A 3 13.34 -12.85 -1.17
C SER A 3 13.23 -11.59 -0.37
N ARG A 4 12.18 -10.84 -0.61
CA ARG A 4 11.83 -9.72 0.20
C ARG A 4 11.53 -10.20 1.60
N GLN A 5 12.10 -9.55 2.58
CA GLN A 5 11.83 -9.90 3.95
C GLN A 5 10.45 -9.40 4.35
N PRO A 6 9.63 -10.22 5.00
CA PRO A 6 8.33 -9.76 5.45
C PRO A 6 8.48 -8.74 6.57
N PRO A 7 7.57 -7.77 6.67
CA PRO A 7 7.56 -6.84 7.78
C PRO A 7 7.16 -7.55 9.07
N ARG A 8 7.36 -6.88 10.20
CA ARG A 8 6.97 -7.46 11.49
C ARG A 8 5.46 -7.67 11.60
N ASN A 9 4.68 -6.85 10.88
CA ASN A 9 3.25 -6.97 10.89
C ASN A 9 2.84 -8.20 10.10
N ARG A 10 2.32 -9.21 10.79
CA ARG A 10 1.89 -10.45 10.15
C ARG A 10 0.64 -10.28 9.29
N LEU A 11 -0.05 -9.16 9.44
CA LEU A 11 -1.25 -8.88 8.66
C LEU A 11 -0.94 -8.14 7.37
N ALA A 12 0.33 -7.79 7.16
CA ALA A 12 0.74 -7.09 5.95
C ALA A 12 0.54 -7.97 4.71
N LYS A 13 0.22 -7.32 3.59
CA LYS A 13 0.02 -8.01 2.32
C LYS A 13 0.94 -7.40 1.27
N VAL A 14 1.36 -8.21 0.30
CA VAL A 14 2.24 -7.73 -0.75
C VAL A 14 1.45 -6.87 -1.72
N LEU A 15 1.98 -5.70 -2.06
CA LEU A 15 1.43 -4.88 -3.13
C LEU A 15 1.74 -5.57 -4.46
N PRO A 16 0.76 -5.76 -5.34
CA PRO A 16 1.01 -6.42 -6.64
C PRO A 16 2.12 -5.75 -7.43
N GLU A 17 2.82 -6.55 -8.21
CA GLU A 17 3.99 -6.10 -8.94
C GLU A 17 3.71 -4.91 -9.86
N GLU A 18 2.56 -4.91 -10.52
CA GLU A 18 2.20 -3.81 -11.42
C GLU A 18 2.21 -2.46 -10.72
N TRP A 19 1.74 -2.43 -9.46
CA TRP A 19 1.72 -1.19 -8.69
C TRP A 19 3.10 -0.86 -8.15
N ARG A 20 3.89 -1.88 -7.79
CA ARG A 20 5.27 -1.65 -7.36
C ARG A 20 6.10 -1.04 -8.49
N LYS A 21 5.89 -1.52 -9.71
CA LYS A 21 6.55 -0.96 -10.88
C LYS A 21 6.13 0.48 -11.11
N LEU A 22 4.85 0.76 -10.96
CA LEU A 22 4.35 2.12 -11.14
C LEU A 22 4.98 3.07 -10.13
N LEU A 23 5.14 2.63 -8.88
CA LEU A 23 5.78 3.45 -7.86
C LEU A 23 7.21 3.82 -8.27
N VAL A 24 7.96 2.84 -8.77
CA VAL A 24 9.32 3.10 -9.23
C VAL A 24 9.33 4.08 -10.39
N GLU A 25 8.41 3.93 -11.35
CA GLU A 25 8.30 4.84 -12.48
C GLU A 25 7.97 6.26 -12.05
N ARG A 26 7.27 6.40 -10.94
CA ARG A 26 6.91 7.71 -10.40
C ARG A 26 7.94 8.26 -9.44
N GLY A 27 9.12 7.63 -9.35
CA GLY A 27 10.22 8.14 -8.56
C GLY A 27 10.29 7.66 -7.11
N VAL A 28 9.47 6.70 -6.74
CA VAL A 28 9.53 6.14 -5.39
C VAL A 28 10.72 5.19 -5.32
N PRO A 29 11.61 5.33 -4.33
CA PRO A 29 12.78 4.46 -4.22
C PRO A 29 12.37 3.01 -4.04
N LYS A 30 13.25 2.08 -4.46
CA LYS A 30 12.98 0.66 -4.30
C LYS A 30 13.17 0.18 -2.87
N ARG A 31 13.95 0.88 -2.08
CA ARG A 31 14.30 0.46 -0.73
C ARG A 31 14.11 1.60 0.26
N LYS A 32 13.85 1.22 1.49
CA LYS A 32 13.81 2.15 2.62
C LYS A 32 12.86 3.32 2.38
N TYR A 33 11.67 3.01 1.93
CA TYR A 33 10.67 4.04 1.76
C TYR A 33 9.38 3.65 2.46
N THR A 34 8.61 4.66 2.80
CA THR A 34 7.23 4.50 3.22
C THR A 34 6.42 5.44 2.34
N ALA A 35 5.44 4.90 1.67
CA ALA A 35 4.57 5.68 0.80
C ALA A 35 3.14 5.64 1.32
N VAL A 36 2.44 6.75 1.21
CA VAL A 36 1.02 6.83 1.51
C VAL A 36 0.29 6.97 0.18
N LEU A 37 -0.58 6.03 -0.11
CA LEU A 37 -1.29 5.97 -1.37
C LEU A 37 -2.79 6.09 -1.16
N ARG A 38 -3.47 6.60 -2.19
CA ARG A 38 -4.90 6.49 -2.29
C ARG A 38 -5.15 5.40 -3.31
N ALA A 39 -5.91 4.38 -2.96
CA ALA A 39 -6.17 3.25 -3.84
C ALA A 39 -7.65 3.12 -4.12
N GLN A 40 -8.00 2.79 -5.36
CA GLN A 40 -9.36 2.49 -5.75
C GLN A 40 -9.46 1.00 -6.01
N LEU A 41 -10.50 0.38 -5.51
CA LEU A 41 -10.73 -1.05 -5.64
C LEU A 41 -11.84 -1.33 -6.63
N VAL A 42 -11.87 -2.56 -7.12
CA VAL A 42 -12.98 -3.04 -7.93
C VAL A 42 -14.27 -2.81 -7.15
N GLY A 43 -15.30 -2.28 -7.81
CA GLY A 43 -16.55 -1.99 -7.14
C GLY A 43 -16.67 -0.56 -6.63
N GLY A 44 -15.58 0.22 -6.75
CA GLY A 44 -15.66 1.65 -6.41
C GLY A 44 -15.22 2.02 -5.00
N ARG A 45 -14.89 1.03 -4.17
CA ARG A 45 -14.39 1.35 -2.83
C ARG A 45 -13.06 2.08 -2.94
N VAL A 46 -12.87 3.10 -2.12
CA VAL A 46 -11.64 3.88 -2.10
C VAL A 46 -10.98 3.76 -0.73
N ILE A 47 -9.68 3.49 -0.72
CA ILE A 47 -8.87 3.49 0.48
C ILE A 47 -8.08 4.79 0.46
N GLU A 48 -8.39 5.71 1.36
CA GLU A 48 -7.78 7.04 1.33
C GLU A 48 -6.32 7.05 1.69
N ASP A 49 -5.92 6.25 2.67
CA ASP A 49 -4.53 6.19 3.07
C ASP A 49 -4.12 4.74 3.18
N LEU A 50 -3.37 4.29 2.20
CA LEU A 50 -2.83 2.95 2.16
C LEU A 50 -1.34 3.09 2.41
N ILE A 51 -0.87 2.56 3.51
CA ILE A 51 0.53 2.70 3.90
C ILE A 51 1.32 1.54 3.33
N VAL A 52 2.28 1.86 2.47
CA VAL A 52 3.11 0.85 1.81
C VAL A 52 4.56 1.08 2.21
N GLU A 53 5.20 0.02 2.68
CA GLU A 53 6.59 0.07 3.06
C GLU A 53 7.34 -1.00 2.29
N GLU A 54 8.25 -0.59 1.44
CA GLU A 54 9.10 -1.48 0.63
C GLU A 54 8.30 -2.55 -0.10
N GLY A 55 7.16 -2.18 -0.66
CA GLY A 55 6.33 -3.11 -1.44
C GLY A 55 5.33 -3.90 -0.63
N TRP A 56 5.23 -3.65 0.68
CA TRP A 56 4.25 -4.29 1.53
C TRP A 56 3.21 -3.29 1.99
N ILE A 57 1.94 -3.66 1.91
CA ILE A 57 0.85 -2.89 2.48
C ILE A 57 0.81 -3.24 3.96
N ILE A 58 1.15 -2.30 4.81
CA ILE A 58 1.29 -2.56 6.24
C ILE A 58 0.16 -1.99 7.09
N ALA A 59 -0.59 -1.03 6.57
CA ALA A 59 -1.68 -0.43 7.32
C ALA A 59 -2.58 0.35 6.38
N THR A 60 -3.79 0.62 6.83
CA THR A 60 -4.73 1.50 6.15
C THR A 60 -5.36 2.41 7.19
N THR A 61 -5.97 3.51 6.74
CA THR A 61 -6.81 4.28 7.64
C THR A 61 -8.22 3.74 7.57
N ARG A 62 -8.91 3.86 8.69
CA ARG A 62 -10.30 3.48 8.74
C ARG A 62 -11.12 4.55 8.02
N ASP A 63 -12.05 4.13 7.19
CA ASP A 63 -12.85 5.06 6.42
C ASP A 63 -13.54 6.08 7.31
N GLY A 64 -13.37 7.35 6.97
CA GLY A 64 -14.07 8.43 7.63
C GLY A 64 -13.61 8.78 9.03
N LEU A 65 -12.60 8.08 9.56
CA LEU A 65 -12.13 8.33 10.92
C LEU A 65 -10.68 8.81 10.88
N GLY A 66 -10.44 9.93 10.26
CA GLY A 66 -9.13 10.45 9.99
C GLY A 66 -8.11 10.21 11.10
N GLY A 67 -6.99 9.69 10.72
CA GLY A 67 -5.87 9.48 11.61
C GLY A 67 -5.82 8.15 12.34
N THR A 68 -6.84 7.31 12.21
CA THR A 68 -6.80 5.98 12.83
C THR A 68 -6.28 4.97 11.83
N PHE A 69 -5.14 4.38 12.12
CA PHE A 69 -4.55 3.36 11.26
C PHE A 69 -4.91 1.97 11.75
N GLU A 70 -5.20 1.09 10.82
CA GLU A 70 -5.45 -0.31 11.11
C GLU A 70 -4.44 -1.16 10.38
N GLN A 71 -3.82 -2.11 11.07
CA GLN A 71 -2.87 -3.01 10.46
C GLN A 71 -3.58 -4.13 9.70
N ARG A 72 -4.85 -4.34 9.98
CA ARG A 72 -5.60 -5.39 9.31
C ARG A 72 -6.03 -4.90 7.94
N ILE A 73 -5.60 -5.61 6.90
CA ILE A 73 -5.95 -5.28 5.53
C ILE A 73 -7.15 -6.14 5.15
N ASP A 74 -8.31 -5.54 5.03
CA ASP A 74 -9.58 -6.26 4.84
C ASP A 74 -9.98 -6.41 3.38
N PHE A 75 -9.05 -6.27 2.48
CA PHE A 75 -9.31 -6.47 1.06
C PHE A 75 -8.16 -7.22 0.41
N ASP A 76 -8.42 -7.77 -0.77
CA ASP A 76 -7.38 -8.44 -1.53
C ASP A 76 -6.65 -7.37 -2.37
N PRO A 77 -5.34 -7.21 -2.22
CA PRO A 77 -4.60 -6.23 -3.01
C PRO A 77 -4.76 -6.38 -4.52
N ARG A 78 -5.11 -7.57 -4.99
CA ARG A 78 -5.37 -7.78 -6.42
C ARG A 78 -6.61 -7.06 -6.90
N GLN A 79 -7.45 -6.55 -5.98
CA GLN A 79 -8.63 -5.79 -6.33
C GLN A 79 -8.33 -4.33 -6.62
N ILE A 80 -7.10 -3.89 -6.40
CA ILE A 80 -6.72 -2.50 -6.67
C ILE A 80 -6.77 -2.25 -8.17
N THR A 81 -7.51 -1.22 -8.57
CA THR A 81 -7.62 -0.84 -9.98
C THR A 81 -6.82 0.40 -10.31
N SER A 82 -6.53 1.24 -9.33
CA SER A 82 -5.67 2.41 -9.53
C SER A 82 -5.10 2.86 -8.21
N ILE A 83 -3.98 3.56 -8.27
CA ILE A 83 -3.37 4.16 -7.09
C ILE A 83 -2.96 5.58 -7.39
N GLU A 84 -2.88 6.39 -6.34
CA GLU A 84 -2.38 7.74 -6.41
C GLU A 84 -1.41 7.93 -5.24
N ILE A 85 -0.23 8.45 -5.51
CA ILE A 85 0.78 8.66 -4.48
C ILE A 85 0.48 9.97 -3.78
N LYS A 86 0.22 9.91 -2.47
CA LYS A 86 -0.06 11.11 -1.68
C LYS A 86 1.21 11.65 -1.03
N GLN A 87 2.07 10.75 -0.57
CA GLN A 87 3.28 11.16 0.14
C GLN A 87 4.29 10.03 0.11
N VAL A 88 5.57 10.38 0.04
CA VAL A 88 6.67 9.42 0.18
C VAL A 88 7.59 9.96 1.27
N VAL A 89 7.90 9.10 2.20
CA VAL A 89 8.74 9.48 3.34
C VAL A 89 10.09 8.79 3.26
#